data_93a0e81c37a2b559061a864c45b1411e
#
_entry.id   93a0e81c37a2b559061a864c45b1411e
#
_cell.length_a   1.000
_cell.length_b   1.000
_cell.length_c   1.000
_cell.angle_alpha   90.00
_cell.angle_beta   90.00
_cell.angle_gamma   90.00
#
_symmetry.space_group_name_H-M   'P 1'
#
loop_
_entity.id
_entity.type
_entity.pdbx_description
1 polymer ?
#
loop_
_entity_poly.entity_id
_entity_poly.type
_entity_poly.pdbx_seq_one_letter_code
_entity_poly.pdbx_strand_id
1 'polypeptide(L)'
;MGMRRNLCFTLLVLSVLVLSASLALANTLELDKDPELKSCRRQCKEEFKDRQKKMCLQKCEDDYRQKRREKQNRECQVKCGEMYDEGGQQWQVCRMTCQNNYMNEINEPGSDQGQEWEGGQEEEEEEDENPYVFESHHFLSKVKTEHGRILSIPKFDRRSKLLRGIRRYRVAILQVNPETVLTPTHLDATSVFFVSSGQGTINVIHEDRRDSFKLEKGVLLRLRAGTTFSIVNHRQRDKLNIIQLLRSVNNAGLFEPFFLAAGSNPESFFTTFSSEILEAAFKTSKGELQRLFSRREQGQGVFVKASKEQIRALSDRKEGGGIWPFGSQSRGTHRLFKQPPTQCNNFGQLYEADRNVYPPLEDEDLSISYANISQDAMIGPYYNAEATKIAVVTDGDGYFEMACPHVSKSSDDEQQQQEGRSGVTYHKIRSAIKTGSVFIVPAGHPVVTVASNRGNLEIVCFEVNAKHNVRYMLSGKKNVVTKMNREEKELTFDAKREEVDRVFGKQDEELFFQGPKWRQQPGQGRAYE
;
A
#
# COMPACT_ATOMS: atom_id res chain seq x y z
N MET A 1 42.63 -30.43 9.38
CA MET A 1 42.20 -29.40 10.40
C MET A 1 40.76 -28.94 10.24
N GLY A 2 40.00 -29.40 9.24
CA GLY A 2 38.62 -28.98 8.94
C GLY A 2 37.51 -29.71 9.72
N MET A 3 37.74 -30.90 10.22
CA MET A 3 36.68 -31.75 10.80
C MET A 3 36.31 -31.43 12.27
N ARG A 4 37.20 -30.79 13.02
CA ARG A 4 36.92 -30.37 14.41
C ARG A 4 36.11 -29.07 14.54
N ARG A 5 36.12 -28.22 13.51
CA ARG A 5 35.34 -26.94 13.52
C ARG A 5 33.83 -27.16 13.30
N ASN A 6 33.46 -28.16 12.50
CA ASN A 6 32.04 -28.45 12.24
C ASN A 6 31.34 -29.13 13.44
N LEU A 7 32.09 -29.91 14.25
CA LEU A 7 31.52 -30.58 15.44
C LEU A 7 31.20 -29.61 16.55
N CYS A 8 31.99 -28.53 16.74
CA CYS A 8 31.74 -27.50 17.73
C CYS A 8 30.52 -26.64 17.34
N PHE A 9 30.34 -26.35 16.04
CA PHE A 9 29.23 -25.56 15.54
C PHE A 9 27.90 -26.33 15.63
N THR A 10 27.90 -27.63 15.35
CA THR A 10 26.72 -28.49 15.49
C THR A 10 26.31 -28.68 16.93
N LEU A 11 27.26 -28.78 17.87
CA LEU A 11 26.97 -28.86 19.32
C LEU A 11 26.41 -27.53 19.86
N LEU A 12 26.89 -26.39 19.37
CA LEU A 12 26.37 -25.07 19.75
C LEU A 12 24.93 -24.84 19.26
N VAL A 13 24.64 -25.23 18.02
CA VAL A 13 23.28 -25.16 17.45
C VAL A 13 22.32 -26.09 18.19
N LEU A 14 22.75 -27.32 18.53
CA LEU A 14 21.95 -28.25 19.32
C LEU A 14 21.68 -27.74 20.74
N SER A 15 22.67 -27.10 21.38
CA SER A 15 22.46 -26.53 22.73
C SER A 15 21.50 -25.34 22.73
N VAL A 16 21.52 -24.52 21.70
CA VAL A 16 20.56 -23.40 21.54
C VAL A 16 19.14 -23.92 21.25
N LEU A 17 19.01 -24.98 20.44
CA LEU A 17 17.70 -25.62 20.17
C LEU A 17 17.12 -26.30 21.40
N VAL A 18 17.95 -26.95 22.24
CA VAL A 18 17.50 -27.57 23.49
C VAL A 18 17.11 -26.51 24.52
N LEU A 19 17.82 -25.40 24.63
CA LEU A 19 17.47 -24.28 25.51
C LEU A 19 16.18 -23.59 25.08
N SER A 20 15.96 -23.37 23.77
CA SER A 20 14.72 -22.77 23.25
C SER A 20 13.51 -23.71 23.46
N ALA A 21 13.68 -25.02 23.24
CA ALA A 21 12.64 -26.01 23.51
C ALA A 21 12.29 -26.11 25.03
N SER A 22 13.27 -25.96 25.90
CA SER A 22 13.06 -26.00 27.37
C SER A 22 12.31 -24.78 27.87
N LEU A 23 12.56 -23.59 27.28
CA LEU A 23 11.84 -22.35 27.59
C LEU A 23 10.39 -22.36 27.05
N ALA A 24 10.14 -22.94 25.88
CA ALA A 24 8.80 -23.12 25.34
C ALA A 24 7.96 -24.10 26.17
N LEU A 25 8.54 -25.23 26.63
CA LEU A 25 7.87 -26.17 27.50
C LEU A 25 7.59 -25.59 28.90
N ALA A 26 8.47 -24.75 29.45
CA ALA A 26 8.25 -24.09 30.72
C ALA A 26 7.07 -23.11 30.67
N ASN A 27 6.93 -22.35 29.58
CA ASN A 27 5.81 -21.43 29.41
C ASN A 27 4.45 -22.13 29.22
N THR A 28 4.40 -23.26 28.55
CA THR A 28 3.15 -24.04 28.38
C THR A 28 2.73 -24.74 29.65
N LEU A 29 3.66 -25.17 30.47
CA LEU A 29 3.40 -25.80 31.78
C LEU A 29 2.91 -24.80 32.85
N GLU A 30 3.26 -23.53 32.77
CA GLU A 30 2.74 -22.47 33.64
C GLU A 30 1.31 -22.04 33.25
N LEU A 31 0.98 -21.97 31.97
CA LEU A 31 -0.38 -21.64 31.51
C LEU A 31 -1.43 -22.63 32.02
N ASP A 32 -1.09 -23.90 32.13
CA ASP A 32 -2.03 -24.95 32.59
C ASP A 32 -2.21 -25.01 34.12
N LYS A 33 -1.47 -24.22 34.88
CA LYS A 33 -1.56 -24.19 36.34
C LYS A 33 -2.46 -23.08 36.89
N ASP A 34 -2.81 -22.06 36.09
CA ASP A 34 -3.58 -20.92 36.57
C ASP A 34 -5.05 -21.29 36.85
N PRO A 35 -5.57 -21.05 38.06
CA PRO A 35 -6.93 -21.44 38.47
C PRO A 35 -8.03 -20.65 37.72
N GLU A 36 -7.77 -19.35 37.39
CA GLU A 36 -8.75 -18.49 36.71
C GLU A 36 -8.93 -18.95 35.26
N LEU A 37 -7.82 -19.21 34.54
CA LEU A 37 -7.86 -19.71 33.18
C LEU A 37 -8.52 -21.08 33.08
N LYS A 38 -8.22 -21.98 34.04
CA LYS A 38 -8.89 -23.29 34.13
C LYS A 38 -10.39 -23.18 34.36
N SER A 39 -10.81 -22.26 35.21
CA SER A 39 -12.23 -22.04 35.51
C SER A 39 -12.95 -21.51 34.29
N CYS A 40 -12.38 -20.50 33.58
CA CYS A 40 -12.94 -19.93 32.36
C CYS A 40 -13.06 -21.01 31.26
N ARG A 41 -11.98 -21.77 31.01
CA ARG A 41 -12.00 -22.85 30.02
C ARG A 41 -13.01 -23.94 30.33
N ARG A 42 -13.23 -24.27 31.61
CA ARG A 42 -14.24 -25.24 32.04
C ARG A 42 -15.64 -24.74 31.74
N GLN A 43 -15.93 -23.48 32.09
CA GLN A 43 -17.22 -22.84 31.82
C GLN A 43 -17.53 -22.83 30.31
N CYS A 44 -16.56 -22.46 29.47
CA CYS A 44 -16.73 -22.52 28.04
C CYS A 44 -17.03 -23.92 27.50
N LYS A 45 -16.45 -24.97 28.10
CA LYS A 45 -16.69 -26.36 27.72
C LYS A 45 -18.07 -26.87 28.09
N GLU A 46 -18.63 -26.37 29.20
CA GLU A 46 -19.92 -26.79 29.77
C GLU A 46 -21.11 -26.01 29.14
N GLU A 47 -20.94 -24.72 28.85
CA GLU A 47 -22.03 -23.85 28.42
C GLU A 47 -22.20 -23.78 26.90
N PHE A 48 -21.12 -24.00 26.11
CA PHE A 48 -21.14 -23.79 24.66
C PHE A 48 -20.78 -25.04 23.84
N LYS A 49 -21.35 -25.15 22.64
CA LYS A 49 -21.03 -26.22 21.68
C LYS A 49 -20.34 -25.63 20.45
N ASP A 50 -19.48 -26.43 19.83
CA ASP A 50 -18.82 -26.18 18.55
C ASP A 50 -18.18 -24.77 18.43
N ARG A 51 -18.62 -23.95 17.51
CA ARG A 51 -18.06 -22.62 17.19
C ARG A 51 -18.07 -21.67 18.40
N GLN A 52 -19.16 -21.62 19.15
CA GLN A 52 -19.27 -20.75 20.32
C GLN A 52 -18.31 -21.17 21.44
N LYS A 53 -18.06 -22.44 21.61
CA LYS A 53 -17.07 -22.99 22.55
C LYS A 53 -15.66 -22.56 22.19
N LYS A 54 -15.28 -22.61 20.89
CA LYS A 54 -13.97 -22.14 20.42
C LYS A 54 -13.75 -20.65 20.70
N MET A 55 -14.73 -19.81 20.34
CA MET A 55 -14.66 -18.37 20.60
C MET A 55 -14.57 -18.05 22.10
N CYS A 56 -15.31 -18.76 22.94
CA CYS A 56 -15.25 -18.60 24.39
C CYS A 56 -13.86 -18.98 24.93
N LEU A 57 -13.29 -20.09 24.48
CA LEU A 57 -11.95 -20.54 24.88
C LEU A 57 -10.87 -19.55 24.45
N GLN A 58 -10.95 -19.03 23.23
CA GLN A 58 -10.04 -18.00 22.73
C GLN A 58 -10.12 -16.72 23.56
N LYS A 59 -11.34 -16.27 23.85
CA LYS A 59 -11.56 -15.10 24.71
C LYS A 59 -10.97 -15.29 26.10
N CYS A 60 -11.11 -16.47 26.73
CA CYS A 60 -10.48 -16.78 28.00
C CYS A 60 -8.95 -16.64 27.93
N GLU A 61 -8.33 -17.08 26.85
CA GLU A 61 -6.88 -17.00 26.67
C GLU A 61 -6.41 -15.57 26.44
N ASP A 62 -7.13 -14.80 25.64
CA ASP A 62 -6.81 -13.40 25.36
C ASP A 62 -6.97 -12.53 26.60
N ASP A 63 -8.06 -12.69 27.35
CA ASP A 63 -8.29 -12.00 28.62
C ASP A 63 -7.22 -12.35 29.68
N TYR A 64 -6.80 -13.62 29.73
CA TYR A 64 -5.70 -14.06 30.61
C TYR A 64 -4.36 -13.44 30.20
N ARG A 65 -4.02 -13.47 28.90
CA ARG A 65 -2.79 -12.85 28.37
C ARG A 65 -2.75 -11.36 28.67
N GLN A 66 -3.87 -10.68 28.48
CA GLN A 66 -3.99 -9.25 28.78
C GLN A 66 -3.77 -8.97 30.29
N LYS A 67 -4.45 -9.69 31.19
CA LYS A 67 -4.26 -9.56 32.64
C LYS A 67 -2.81 -9.81 33.07
N ARG A 68 -2.16 -10.81 32.48
CA ARG A 68 -0.74 -11.13 32.76
C ARG A 68 0.18 -10.00 32.36
N ARG A 69 0.00 -9.43 31.15
CA ARG A 69 0.78 -8.26 30.67
C ARG A 69 0.58 -7.04 31.55
N GLU A 70 -0.65 -6.74 31.92
CA GLU A 70 -0.95 -5.64 32.83
C GLU A 70 -0.31 -5.84 34.22
N LYS A 71 -0.27 -7.07 34.73
CA LYS A 71 0.42 -7.43 35.97
C LYS A 71 1.93 -7.22 35.84
N GLN A 72 2.55 -7.69 34.77
CA GLN A 72 3.99 -7.51 34.51
C GLN A 72 4.36 -6.04 34.38
N ASN A 73 3.53 -5.23 33.68
CA ASN A 73 3.76 -3.79 33.58
C ASN A 73 3.68 -3.11 34.96
N ARG A 74 2.68 -3.45 35.79
CA ARG A 74 2.58 -2.93 37.16
C ARG A 74 3.79 -3.32 38.01
N GLU A 75 4.22 -4.57 37.96
CA GLU A 75 5.41 -5.05 38.69
C GLU A 75 6.69 -4.35 38.23
N CYS A 76 6.82 -4.09 36.91
CA CYS A 76 7.92 -3.30 36.35
C CYS A 76 7.91 -1.88 36.90
N GLN A 77 6.74 -1.21 36.91
CA GLN A 77 6.61 0.15 37.42
C GLN A 77 6.88 0.27 38.91
N VAL A 78 6.46 -0.74 39.71
CA VAL A 78 6.77 -0.79 41.16
C VAL A 78 8.27 -0.92 41.37
N LYS A 79 8.96 -1.81 40.65
CA LYS A 79 10.42 -1.94 40.72
C LYS A 79 11.15 -0.64 40.35
N CYS A 80 10.63 0.15 39.42
CA CYS A 80 11.19 1.47 39.12
C CYS A 80 11.11 2.41 40.34
N GLY A 81 10.01 2.38 41.11
CA GLY A 81 9.86 3.17 42.34
C GLY A 81 10.77 2.70 43.48
N GLU A 82 11.12 1.38 43.50
CA GLU A 82 12.06 0.83 44.50
C GLU A 82 13.52 1.14 44.15
N MET A 83 13.86 1.27 42.87
CA MET A 83 15.25 1.47 42.41
C MET A 83 15.65 2.95 42.26
N TYR A 84 14.69 3.83 42.05
CA TYR A 84 14.97 5.25 41.73
C TYR A 84 14.03 6.18 42.50
N ASP A 85 14.52 7.34 42.89
CA ASP A 85 13.73 8.36 43.59
C ASP A 85 12.56 8.83 42.71
N GLU A 86 11.35 8.84 43.26
CA GLU A 86 10.14 9.26 42.55
C GLU A 86 10.25 10.69 42.03
N GLY A 87 10.00 10.84 40.72
CA GLY A 87 10.10 12.13 40.02
C GLY A 87 11.48 12.42 39.42
N GLY A 88 12.50 11.62 39.70
CA GLY A 88 13.82 11.73 39.09
C GLY A 88 13.84 11.29 37.62
N GLN A 89 14.83 11.78 36.86
CA GLN A 89 14.95 11.46 35.43
C GLN A 89 15.11 9.95 35.17
N GLN A 90 15.86 9.24 36.02
CA GLN A 90 16.07 7.79 35.92
C GLN A 90 14.78 7.02 36.19
N TRP A 91 13.95 7.46 37.13
CA TRP A 91 12.64 6.90 37.42
C TRP A 91 11.68 7.06 36.22
N GLN A 92 11.67 8.25 35.59
CA GLN A 92 10.84 8.49 34.40
C GLN A 92 11.27 7.60 33.23
N VAL A 93 12.57 7.46 32.97
CA VAL A 93 13.10 6.57 31.91
C VAL A 93 12.75 5.11 32.20
N CYS A 94 12.89 4.65 33.45
CA CYS A 94 12.50 3.30 33.84
C CYS A 94 11.02 3.04 33.58
N ARG A 95 10.13 3.94 34.01
CA ARG A 95 8.67 3.79 33.78
C ARG A 95 8.30 3.84 32.29
N MET A 96 8.92 4.70 31.51
CA MET A 96 8.72 4.73 30.05
C MET A 96 9.18 3.44 29.39
N THR A 97 10.27 2.84 29.86
CA THR A 97 10.75 1.54 29.35
C THR A 97 9.74 0.43 29.65
N CYS A 98 9.18 0.40 30.87
CA CYS A 98 8.11 -0.55 31.22
C CYS A 98 6.87 -0.37 30.32
N GLN A 99 6.47 0.88 30.09
CA GLN A 99 5.32 1.22 29.24
C GLN A 99 5.57 0.82 27.77
N ASN A 100 6.75 1.09 27.25
CA ASN A 100 7.12 0.74 25.87
C ASN A 100 7.16 -0.80 25.68
N ASN A 101 7.70 -1.53 26.65
CA ASN A 101 7.70 -2.99 26.60
C ASN A 101 6.26 -3.52 26.61
N TYR A 102 5.39 -2.98 27.47
CA TYR A 102 3.98 -3.33 27.51
C TYR A 102 3.27 -3.04 26.17
N MET A 103 3.53 -1.87 25.56
CA MET A 103 2.95 -1.50 24.27
C MET A 103 3.50 -2.34 23.11
N ASN A 104 4.77 -2.72 23.15
CA ASN A 104 5.38 -3.61 22.16
C ASN A 104 4.78 -5.02 22.24
N GLU A 105 4.55 -5.55 23.43
CA GLU A 105 3.90 -6.85 23.63
C GLU A 105 2.41 -6.86 23.21
N ILE A 106 1.73 -5.72 23.26
CA ILE A 106 0.36 -5.56 22.72
C ILE A 106 0.39 -5.49 21.18
N ASN A 107 1.40 -4.84 20.61
CA ASN A 107 1.53 -4.62 19.18
C ASN A 107 2.30 -5.73 18.44
N GLU A 108 2.96 -6.64 19.14
CA GLU A 108 3.46 -7.87 18.53
C GLU A 108 2.27 -8.80 18.27
N PRO A 109 1.94 -9.11 17.01
CA PRO A 109 1.14 -10.29 16.71
C PRO A 109 1.96 -11.47 17.22
N GLY A 110 1.37 -12.28 18.09
CA GLY A 110 2.03 -13.34 18.83
C GLY A 110 3.15 -13.99 18.03
N SER A 111 4.34 -13.99 18.61
CA SER A 111 5.47 -14.75 18.11
C SER A 111 5.16 -16.24 18.30
N ASP A 112 4.34 -16.77 17.42
CA ASP A 112 4.20 -18.20 17.22
C ASP A 112 5.37 -18.65 16.36
N GLN A 113 6.46 -19.03 17.05
CA GLN A 113 7.45 -19.89 16.45
C GLN A 113 6.79 -21.25 16.26
N GLY A 114 6.51 -21.58 15.01
CA GLY A 114 6.44 -22.94 14.49
C GLY A 114 5.63 -23.93 15.33
N GLN A 115 4.34 -23.91 15.19
CA GLN A 115 3.55 -25.12 15.16
C GLN A 115 2.66 -25.03 13.93
N GLU A 116 2.97 -25.88 12.96
CA GLU A 116 2.04 -26.33 11.97
C GLU A 116 0.79 -26.80 12.70
N TRP A 117 -0.25 -26.01 12.67
CA TRP A 117 -1.59 -26.45 13.02
C TRP A 117 -2.16 -27.14 11.81
N GLU A 118 -1.96 -28.47 11.76
CA GLU A 118 -2.83 -29.30 10.95
C GLU A 118 -4.28 -29.13 11.43
N GLY A 119 -5.12 -28.72 10.51
CA GLY A 119 -6.54 -29.01 10.46
C GLY A 119 -7.44 -28.22 11.39
N GLY A 120 -8.02 -27.20 10.86
CA GLY A 120 -9.24 -26.58 11.35
C GLY A 120 -9.68 -25.53 10.35
N GLN A 121 -10.42 -25.97 9.35
CA GLN A 121 -11.20 -25.13 8.45
C GLN A 121 -11.95 -24.05 9.23
N GLU A 122 -11.38 -22.87 9.36
CA GLU A 122 -12.08 -21.60 9.50
C GLU A 122 -11.89 -20.78 8.22
N GLU A 123 -12.01 -21.49 7.13
CA GLU A 123 -12.22 -21.01 5.77
C GLU A 123 -13.73 -21.02 5.49
N GLU A 124 -14.50 -20.35 6.31
CA GLU A 124 -15.89 -20.05 5.94
C GLU A 124 -16.16 -18.62 6.35
N GLU A 125 -16.18 -17.77 5.30
CA GLU A 125 -16.55 -16.36 5.22
C GLU A 125 -15.43 -15.30 5.23
N GLU A 126 -14.13 -15.61 5.05
CA GLU A 126 -13.40 -14.85 4.05
C GLU A 126 -13.82 -15.42 2.70
N GLU A 127 -14.90 -14.92 2.09
CA GLU A 127 -15.11 -15.01 0.65
C GLU A 127 -13.74 -14.82 0.02
N ASP A 128 -13.29 -15.74 -0.81
CA ASP A 128 -12.05 -15.80 -1.59
C ASP A 128 -11.59 -14.39 -1.98
N GLU A 129 -11.03 -13.63 -1.01
CA GLU A 129 -10.64 -12.24 -1.24
C GLU A 129 -9.53 -12.27 -2.24
N ASN A 130 -9.87 -11.88 -3.45
CA ASN A 130 -8.95 -11.81 -4.57
C ASN A 130 -7.61 -11.16 -4.13
N PRO A 131 -6.48 -11.89 -4.11
CA PRO A 131 -5.21 -11.40 -3.60
C PRO A 131 -4.67 -10.20 -4.38
N TYR A 132 -5.19 -9.94 -5.56
CA TYR A 132 -4.80 -8.86 -6.45
C TYR A 132 -5.64 -7.59 -6.28
N VAL A 133 -6.65 -7.56 -5.39
CA VAL A 133 -7.55 -6.43 -5.20
C VAL A 133 -7.48 -5.89 -3.78
N PHE A 134 -7.44 -4.57 -3.67
CA PHE A 134 -7.52 -3.82 -2.42
C PHE A 134 -8.68 -2.83 -2.53
N GLU A 135 -9.70 -3.03 -1.74
CA GLU A 135 -10.83 -2.12 -1.64
C GLU A 135 -10.65 -1.07 -0.53
N SER A 136 -11.60 -0.15 -0.43
CA SER A 136 -11.51 0.97 0.51
C SER A 136 -11.40 0.53 1.99
N HIS A 137 -11.96 -0.61 2.38
CA HIS A 137 -11.86 -1.16 3.73
C HIS A 137 -10.46 -1.68 4.09
N HIS A 138 -9.65 -2.03 3.09
CA HIS A 138 -8.25 -2.43 3.30
C HIS A 138 -7.32 -1.26 3.59
N PHE A 139 -7.75 0.00 3.39
CA PHE A 139 -6.88 1.14 3.61
C PHE A 139 -6.66 1.41 5.09
N LEU A 140 -5.40 1.48 5.48
CA LEU A 140 -4.95 1.82 6.81
C LEU A 140 -4.78 3.34 6.94
N SER A 141 -5.30 3.91 8.00
CA SER A 141 -5.13 5.34 8.26
C SER A 141 -3.79 5.60 8.94
N LYS A 142 -2.85 6.27 8.24
CA LYS A 142 -1.59 6.76 8.83
C LYS A 142 -1.80 8.06 9.61
N VAL A 143 -2.62 8.96 9.06
CA VAL A 143 -3.01 10.22 9.69
C VAL A 143 -4.48 10.48 9.34
N LYS A 144 -5.27 10.86 10.33
CA LYS A 144 -6.66 11.26 10.16
C LYS A 144 -6.97 12.45 11.05
N THR A 145 -7.35 13.56 10.42
CA THR A 145 -7.77 14.79 11.10
C THR A 145 -9.08 15.30 10.48
N GLU A 146 -9.67 16.31 11.06
CA GLU A 146 -10.83 16.99 10.47
C GLU A 146 -10.54 17.59 9.09
N HIS A 147 -9.29 18.04 8.88
CA HIS A 147 -8.91 18.82 7.71
C HIS A 147 -8.17 18.03 6.62
N GLY A 148 -7.88 16.75 6.86
CA GLY A 148 -7.22 15.89 5.87
C GLY A 148 -6.83 14.54 6.43
N ARG A 149 -6.36 13.67 5.53
CA ARG A 149 -5.95 12.31 5.88
C ARG A 149 -4.88 11.76 4.96
N ILE A 150 -4.10 10.83 5.49
CA ILE A 150 -3.15 10.00 4.75
C ILE A 150 -3.56 8.54 4.96
N LEU A 151 -3.93 7.88 3.88
CA LEU A 151 -4.32 6.47 3.86
C LEU A 151 -3.27 5.67 3.11
N SER A 152 -3.03 4.43 3.48
CA SER A 152 -2.18 3.52 2.71
C SER A 152 -2.79 2.13 2.65
N ILE A 153 -2.60 1.42 1.54
CA ILE A 153 -2.94 0.00 1.48
C ILE A 153 -1.99 -0.82 2.37
N PRO A 154 -2.31 -2.05 2.78
CA PRO A 154 -1.39 -2.97 3.44
C PRO A 154 -0.15 -3.25 2.58
N LYS A 155 0.89 -3.85 3.15
CA LYS A 155 2.05 -4.33 2.39
C LYS A 155 1.58 -5.39 1.38
N PHE A 156 2.09 -5.30 0.16
CA PHE A 156 1.73 -6.24 -0.90
C PHE A 156 2.03 -7.69 -0.53
N ASP A 157 3.20 -7.95 0.07
CA ASP A 157 3.64 -9.29 0.48
C ASP A 157 2.91 -9.85 1.71
N ARG A 158 2.21 -8.99 2.49
CA ARG A 158 1.28 -9.44 3.54
C ARG A 158 -0.06 -9.90 2.97
N ARG A 159 -0.49 -9.28 1.88
CA ARG A 159 -1.74 -9.66 1.21
C ARG A 159 -1.58 -11.00 0.49
N SER A 160 -0.48 -11.19 -0.21
CA SER A 160 -0.19 -12.44 -0.89
C SER A 160 1.30 -12.60 -1.17
N LYS A 161 1.80 -13.83 -1.03
CA LYS A 161 3.16 -14.23 -1.45
C LYS A 161 3.41 -13.97 -2.94
N LEU A 162 2.36 -14.02 -3.76
CA LEU A 162 2.40 -13.74 -5.20
C LEU A 162 2.80 -12.29 -5.52
N LEU A 163 2.61 -11.37 -4.58
CA LEU A 163 2.94 -9.94 -4.73
C LEU A 163 4.34 -9.57 -4.19
N ARG A 164 5.18 -10.54 -3.83
CA ARG A 164 6.54 -10.31 -3.33
C ARG A 164 7.43 -9.52 -4.30
N GLY A 165 7.20 -9.65 -5.61
CA GLY A 165 7.96 -8.92 -6.63
C GLY A 165 7.86 -7.39 -6.49
N ILE A 166 6.74 -6.90 -5.97
CA ILE A 166 6.48 -5.47 -5.76
C ILE A 166 6.52 -5.05 -4.28
N ARG A 167 7.06 -5.88 -3.38
CA ARG A 167 7.08 -5.63 -1.92
C ARG A 167 7.74 -4.32 -1.50
N ARG A 168 8.61 -3.73 -2.33
CA ARG A 168 9.31 -2.45 -2.06
C ARG A 168 8.40 -1.24 -2.24
N TYR A 169 7.28 -1.42 -2.93
CA TYR A 169 6.34 -0.35 -3.23
C TYR A 169 5.18 -0.33 -2.25
N ARG A 170 4.54 0.81 -2.16
CA ARG A 170 3.33 1.05 -1.40
C ARG A 170 2.45 2.05 -2.14
N VAL A 171 1.15 1.90 -2.05
CA VAL A 171 0.21 2.93 -2.51
C VAL A 171 -0.33 3.67 -1.29
N ALA A 172 -0.34 5.00 -1.39
CA ALA A 172 -1.00 5.86 -0.42
C ALA A 172 -1.90 6.88 -1.11
N ILE A 173 -2.89 7.35 -0.40
CA ILE A 173 -3.81 8.42 -0.82
C ILE A 173 -3.70 9.55 0.19
N LEU A 174 -3.31 10.72 -0.31
CA LEU A 174 -3.26 11.95 0.45
C LEU A 174 -4.48 12.80 0.06
N GLN A 175 -5.31 13.12 1.04
CA GLN A 175 -6.48 13.97 0.87
C GLN A 175 -6.36 15.23 1.71
N VAL A 176 -6.42 16.39 1.06
CA VAL A 176 -6.36 17.71 1.70
C VAL A 176 -7.69 18.41 1.50
N ASN A 177 -8.39 18.72 2.58
CA ASN A 177 -9.68 19.38 2.54
C ASN A 177 -9.56 20.84 2.04
N PRO A 178 -10.68 21.52 1.70
CA PRO A 178 -10.67 22.91 1.26
C PRO A 178 -10.00 23.85 2.26
N GLU A 179 -9.27 24.85 1.74
CA GLU A 179 -8.59 25.91 2.52
C GLU A 179 -7.67 25.36 3.62
N THR A 180 -6.99 24.24 3.33
CA THR A 180 -6.14 23.52 4.28
C THR A 180 -4.71 23.43 3.79
N VAL A 181 -3.80 23.47 4.74
CA VAL A 181 -2.36 23.29 4.54
C VAL A 181 -1.92 21.99 5.23
N LEU A 182 -1.32 21.07 4.49
CA LEU A 182 -0.44 20.05 5.07
C LEU A 182 0.88 20.74 5.42
N THR A 183 1.21 20.77 6.71
CA THR A 183 2.45 21.39 7.21
C THR A 183 3.69 20.69 6.68
N PRO A 184 4.87 21.36 6.68
CA PRO A 184 6.10 20.76 6.19
C PRO A 184 6.36 19.38 6.78
N THR A 185 6.55 18.39 5.90
CA THR A 185 6.81 17.00 6.25
C THR A 185 7.77 16.38 5.24
N HIS A 186 8.46 15.33 5.61
CA HIS A 186 9.21 14.48 4.68
C HIS A 186 8.87 13.00 4.92
N LEU A 187 9.24 12.16 3.96
CA LEU A 187 9.02 10.71 4.01
C LEU A 187 10.37 10.00 3.86
N ASP A 188 10.54 8.87 4.50
CA ASP A 188 11.67 7.95 4.29
C ASP A 188 11.50 7.07 3.04
N ALA A 189 10.71 7.54 2.09
CA ALA A 189 10.42 6.89 0.82
C ALA A 189 10.47 7.87 -0.35
N THR A 190 11.00 7.45 -1.49
CA THR A 190 10.80 8.17 -2.74
C THR A 190 9.35 8.02 -3.16
N SER A 191 8.73 9.14 -3.54
CA SER A 191 7.30 9.20 -3.85
C SER A 191 7.08 9.72 -5.26
N VAL A 192 6.21 9.06 -6.01
CA VAL A 192 5.67 9.57 -7.26
C VAL A 192 4.21 9.91 -7.05
N PHE A 193 3.89 11.20 -7.15
CA PHE A 193 2.55 11.76 -6.97
C PHE A 193 1.82 11.81 -8.30
N PHE A 194 0.55 11.43 -8.27
CA PHE A 194 -0.42 11.69 -9.31
C PHE A 194 -1.61 12.43 -8.71
N VAL A 195 -1.92 13.61 -9.20
CA VAL A 195 -3.10 14.37 -8.76
C VAL A 195 -4.33 13.80 -9.45
N SER A 196 -5.16 13.08 -8.69
CA SER A 196 -6.38 12.47 -9.22
C SER A 196 -7.55 13.45 -9.32
N SER A 197 -7.65 14.40 -8.39
CA SER A 197 -8.67 15.44 -8.42
C SER A 197 -8.31 16.66 -7.59
N GLY A 198 -8.98 17.78 -7.84
CA GLY A 198 -8.78 19.03 -7.15
C GLY A 198 -7.63 19.87 -7.68
N GLN A 199 -7.34 20.96 -6.99
CA GLN A 199 -6.25 21.88 -7.31
C GLN A 199 -5.58 22.38 -6.04
N GLY A 200 -4.27 22.65 -6.13
CA GLY A 200 -3.50 23.14 -5.01
C GLY A 200 -2.11 23.61 -5.43
N THR A 201 -1.26 23.79 -4.42
CA THR A 201 0.15 24.10 -4.60
C THR A 201 0.95 23.17 -3.68
N ILE A 202 2.04 22.61 -4.20
CA ILE A 202 3.06 21.96 -3.39
C ILE A 202 4.30 22.85 -3.33
N ASN A 203 4.79 23.06 -2.12
CA ASN A 203 6.05 23.74 -1.88
C ASN A 203 7.08 22.70 -1.47
N VAL A 204 8.19 22.67 -2.15
CA VAL A 204 9.31 21.75 -1.93
C VAL A 204 10.49 22.54 -1.41
N ILE A 205 11.07 22.10 -0.31
CA ILE A 205 12.19 22.75 0.36
C ILE A 205 13.46 21.94 0.06
N HIS A 206 14.41 22.59 -0.59
CA HIS A 206 15.74 22.08 -0.82
C HIS A 206 16.72 22.73 0.17
N GLU A 207 17.99 22.35 0.15
CA GLU A 207 19.01 22.90 1.04
C GLU A 207 19.16 24.41 0.90
N ASP A 208 19.10 24.93 -0.33
CA ASP A 208 19.41 26.31 -0.71
C ASP A 208 18.20 27.10 -1.23
N ARG A 209 17.07 26.44 -1.49
CA ARG A 209 15.93 27.08 -2.12
C ARG A 209 14.60 26.41 -1.79
N ARG A 210 13.53 27.11 -2.12
CA ARG A 210 12.15 26.62 -2.10
C ARG A 210 11.55 26.75 -3.49
N ASP A 211 11.02 25.63 -3.99
CA ASP A 211 10.29 25.58 -5.24
C ASP A 211 8.78 25.41 -4.98
N SER A 212 7.94 26.01 -5.81
CA SER A 212 6.49 25.91 -5.70
C SER A 212 5.90 25.43 -7.02
N PHE A 213 5.10 24.37 -6.98
CA PHE A 213 4.48 23.77 -8.15
C PHE A 213 2.97 23.74 -8.03
N LYS A 214 2.28 24.09 -9.12
CA LYS A 214 0.83 23.99 -9.21
C LYS A 214 0.42 22.53 -9.34
N LEU A 215 -0.52 22.11 -8.52
CA LEU A 215 -1.18 20.81 -8.56
C LEU A 215 -2.56 20.95 -9.23
N GLU A 216 -2.82 20.13 -10.23
CA GLU A 216 -4.11 20.00 -10.92
C GLU A 216 -4.23 18.56 -11.45
N LYS A 217 -5.45 18.09 -11.74
CA LYS A 217 -5.69 16.71 -12.24
C LYS A 217 -4.70 16.37 -13.37
N GLY A 218 -4.04 15.20 -13.24
CA GLY A 218 -3.05 14.70 -14.19
C GLY A 218 -1.63 15.24 -14.01
N VAL A 219 -1.35 16.02 -12.97
CA VAL A 219 0.02 16.42 -12.62
C VAL A 219 0.75 15.26 -11.96
N LEU A 220 1.96 14.99 -12.48
CA LEU A 220 2.95 14.07 -11.92
C LEU A 220 4.07 14.85 -11.24
N LEU A 221 4.53 14.37 -10.10
CA LEU A 221 5.68 14.92 -9.39
C LEU A 221 6.41 13.78 -8.68
N ARG A 222 7.72 13.67 -8.91
CA ARG A 222 8.59 12.79 -8.13
C ARG A 222 9.29 13.56 -7.04
N LEU A 223 9.20 13.08 -5.81
CA LEU A 223 9.97 13.56 -4.65
C LEU A 223 10.90 12.47 -4.15
N ARG A 224 12.17 12.79 -3.96
CA ARG A 224 13.14 11.88 -3.34
C ARG A 224 12.83 11.70 -1.86
N ALA A 225 13.21 10.55 -1.31
CA ALA A 225 13.17 10.33 0.13
C ALA A 225 13.89 11.46 0.89
N GLY A 226 13.36 11.86 2.04
CA GLY A 226 13.89 12.95 2.87
C GLY A 226 13.56 14.35 2.36
N THR A 227 13.01 14.53 1.15
CA THR A 227 12.63 15.84 0.65
C THR A 227 11.48 16.42 1.47
N THR A 228 11.69 17.58 2.08
CA THR A 228 10.65 18.28 2.85
C THR A 228 9.69 19.01 1.92
N PHE A 229 8.40 18.81 2.11
CA PHE A 229 7.35 19.47 1.32
C PHE A 229 6.16 19.87 2.18
N SER A 230 5.41 20.85 1.70
CA SER A 230 4.09 21.22 2.22
C SER A 230 3.09 21.34 1.07
N ILE A 231 1.80 21.10 1.35
CA ILE A 231 0.74 21.14 0.34
C ILE A 231 -0.33 22.11 0.79
N VAL A 232 -0.79 22.95 -0.13
CA VAL A 232 -1.85 23.94 0.09
C VAL A 232 -3.01 23.63 -0.83
N ASN A 233 -4.16 23.33 -0.28
CA ASN A 233 -5.41 23.33 -1.03
C ASN A 233 -6.07 24.71 -0.90
N HIS A 234 -6.00 25.50 -1.97
CA HIS A 234 -6.54 26.84 -2.01
C HIS A 234 -8.02 26.92 -2.47
N ARG A 235 -8.63 25.76 -2.78
CA ARG A 235 -10.05 25.73 -3.19
C ARG A 235 -10.95 25.84 -1.99
N GLN A 236 -12.15 26.40 -2.19
CA GLN A 236 -13.13 26.61 -1.12
C GLN A 236 -14.06 25.40 -0.93
N ARG A 237 -14.26 24.58 -1.96
CA ARG A 237 -15.23 23.47 -1.95
C ARG A 237 -14.61 22.13 -2.31
N ASP A 238 -13.58 22.12 -3.13
CA ASP A 238 -13.04 20.89 -3.70
C ASP A 238 -11.89 20.34 -2.85
N LYS A 239 -11.92 19.07 -2.56
CA LYS A 239 -10.80 18.36 -1.96
C LYS A 239 -9.70 18.17 -2.99
N LEU A 240 -8.46 18.22 -2.53
CA LEU A 240 -7.29 17.83 -3.33
C LEU A 240 -6.96 16.39 -2.98
N ASN A 241 -7.04 15.50 -3.97
CA ASN A 241 -6.70 14.09 -3.82
C ASN A 241 -5.45 13.77 -4.64
N ILE A 242 -4.47 13.17 -3.98
CA ILE A 242 -3.19 12.78 -4.57
C ILE A 242 -2.96 11.31 -4.28
N ILE A 243 -2.76 10.53 -5.34
CA ILE A 243 -2.33 9.14 -5.26
C ILE A 243 -0.81 9.13 -5.27
N GLN A 244 -0.21 8.36 -4.39
CA GLN A 244 1.23 8.24 -4.23
C GLN A 244 1.64 6.80 -4.43
N LEU A 245 2.58 6.56 -5.33
CA LEU A 245 3.38 5.34 -5.30
C LEU A 245 4.67 5.65 -4.54
N LEU A 246 4.90 4.91 -3.46
CA LEU A 246 6.05 5.08 -2.58
C LEU A 246 7.00 3.91 -2.75
N ARG A 247 8.30 4.20 -2.86
CA ARG A 247 9.38 3.21 -2.81
C ARG A 247 10.22 3.47 -1.57
N SER A 248 10.10 2.57 -0.60
CA SER A 248 10.78 2.69 0.70
C SER A 248 12.29 2.58 0.56
N VAL A 249 13.02 3.38 1.34
CA VAL A 249 14.49 3.35 1.40
C VAL A 249 14.97 2.34 2.43
N ASN A 250 14.41 2.38 3.63
CA ASN A 250 14.89 1.59 4.78
C ASN A 250 14.35 0.15 4.73
N ASN A 251 13.03 0.00 4.85
CA ASN A 251 12.36 -1.29 4.94
C ASN A 251 11.37 -1.48 3.78
N ALA A 252 11.45 -2.61 3.09
CA ALA A 252 10.61 -2.89 1.94
C ALA A 252 9.11 -2.74 2.28
N GLY A 253 8.41 -1.86 1.55
CA GLY A 253 6.99 -1.59 1.70
C GLY A 253 6.57 -0.90 3.00
N LEU A 254 7.51 -0.39 3.79
CA LEU A 254 7.24 0.49 4.92
C LEU A 254 7.69 1.90 4.58
N PHE A 255 6.90 2.87 4.97
CA PHE A 255 7.26 4.28 4.91
C PHE A 255 6.67 5.00 6.12
N GLU A 256 7.42 5.99 6.61
CA GLU A 256 6.95 6.81 7.71
C GLU A 256 7.03 8.29 7.33
N PRO A 257 5.97 9.04 7.64
CA PRO A 257 5.99 10.50 7.55
C PRO A 257 6.63 11.09 8.80
N PHE A 258 7.52 12.05 8.60
CA PHE A 258 8.20 12.79 9.65
C PHE A 258 7.68 14.23 9.64
N PHE A 259 7.11 14.66 10.77
CA PHE A 259 6.47 15.95 10.90
C PHE A 259 7.35 16.93 11.65
N LEU A 260 7.61 18.08 11.02
CA LEU A 260 8.46 19.14 11.57
C LEU A 260 7.82 19.77 12.80
N ALA A 261 6.57 20.14 12.68
CA ALA A 261 5.79 20.76 13.75
C ALA A 261 4.37 20.21 13.71
N ALA A 262 3.97 19.59 14.80
CA ALA A 262 2.65 19.03 14.98
C ALA A 262 2.23 19.20 16.44
N GLY A 263 0.95 18.95 16.74
CA GLY A 263 0.46 18.89 18.11
C GLY A 263 0.86 17.59 18.81
N SER A 264 0.02 17.15 19.72
CA SER A 264 0.21 15.88 20.43
C SER A 264 -0.03 14.64 19.54
N ASN A 265 -0.70 14.80 18.41
CA ASN A 265 -0.97 13.69 17.49
C ASN A 265 -1.16 14.17 16.04
N PRO A 266 -0.21 13.93 15.14
CA PRO A 266 1.12 13.38 15.40
C PRO A 266 2.05 14.39 16.10
N GLU A 267 3.06 13.87 16.78
CA GLU A 267 4.08 14.69 17.44
C GLU A 267 5.09 15.26 16.43
N SER A 268 5.70 16.40 16.82
CA SER A 268 6.89 16.92 16.14
C SER A 268 8.11 16.06 16.46
N PHE A 269 8.93 15.71 15.49
CA PHE A 269 10.19 15.02 15.77
C PHE A 269 11.18 15.85 16.62
N PHE A 270 11.01 17.17 16.71
CA PHE A 270 11.82 18.00 17.60
C PHE A 270 11.57 17.69 19.07
N THR A 271 10.36 17.27 19.45
CA THR A 271 10.02 16.95 20.83
C THR A 271 10.70 15.70 21.36
N THR A 272 11.31 14.89 20.48
CA THR A 272 12.06 13.68 20.87
C THR A 272 13.50 13.97 21.29
N PHE A 273 14.03 15.16 20.96
CA PHE A 273 15.37 15.55 21.39
C PHE A 273 15.33 16.13 22.81
N SER A 274 16.42 15.90 23.57
CA SER A 274 16.55 16.50 24.89
C SER A 274 16.59 18.04 24.81
N SER A 275 16.13 18.70 25.87
CA SER A 275 16.11 20.17 25.93
C SER A 275 17.49 20.77 25.73
N GLU A 276 18.51 20.16 26.32
CA GLU A 276 19.89 20.61 26.27
C GLU A 276 20.45 20.62 24.85
N ILE A 277 20.09 19.58 24.04
CA ILE A 277 20.47 19.52 22.62
C ILE A 277 19.78 20.65 21.86
N LEU A 278 18.48 20.85 22.08
CA LEU A 278 17.72 21.88 21.37
C LEU A 278 18.16 23.30 21.79
N GLU A 279 18.41 23.53 23.08
CA GLU A 279 18.96 24.82 23.60
C GLU A 279 20.31 25.14 22.95
N ALA A 280 21.20 24.17 22.88
CA ALA A 280 22.50 24.33 22.25
C ALA A 280 22.40 24.55 20.73
N ALA A 281 21.57 23.77 20.04
CA ALA A 281 21.40 23.83 18.59
C ALA A 281 20.76 25.14 18.13
N PHE A 282 19.77 25.66 18.86
CA PHE A 282 19.03 26.87 18.51
C PHE A 282 19.49 28.12 19.25
N LYS A 283 20.44 28.00 20.19
CA LYS A 283 20.91 29.07 21.06
C LYS A 283 19.75 29.82 21.72
N THR A 284 18.79 29.10 22.23
CA THR A 284 17.57 29.66 22.82
C THR A 284 17.17 28.88 24.08
N SER A 285 16.43 29.53 24.98
CA SER A 285 16.09 28.94 26.26
C SER A 285 15.03 27.80 26.12
N LYS A 286 15.10 26.82 27.03
CA LYS A 286 14.11 25.75 27.15
C LYS A 286 12.68 26.30 27.21
N GLY A 287 12.44 27.39 27.93
CA GLY A 287 11.13 28.00 28.07
C GLY A 287 10.56 28.56 26.75
N GLU A 288 11.40 29.07 25.87
CA GLU A 288 11.02 29.56 24.54
C GLU A 288 10.71 28.39 23.62
N LEU A 289 11.53 27.33 23.64
CA LEU A 289 11.30 26.11 22.86
C LEU A 289 9.99 25.43 23.26
N GLN A 290 9.75 25.26 24.57
CA GLN A 290 8.51 24.68 25.06
C GLN A 290 7.30 25.53 24.64
N ARG A 291 7.33 26.84 24.79
CA ARG A 291 6.25 27.71 24.33
C ARG A 291 6.00 27.61 22.83
N LEU A 292 7.04 27.41 22.01
CA LEU A 292 6.89 27.26 20.57
C LEU A 292 6.26 25.91 20.20
N PHE A 293 6.75 24.81 20.78
CA PHE A 293 6.29 23.46 20.43
C PHE A 293 4.95 23.10 21.07
N SER A 294 4.61 23.65 22.25
CA SER A 294 3.32 23.40 22.91
C SER A 294 2.13 24.19 22.35
N ARG A 295 2.36 25.21 21.51
CA ARG A 295 1.26 26.02 20.94
C ARG A 295 0.21 25.24 20.16
N ARG A 296 0.53 24.04 19.70
CA ARG A 296 -0.36 23.17 18.93
C ARG A 296 -0.90 21.95 19.69
N GLU A 297 -0.78 21.92 21.00
CA GLU A 297 -1.26 20.80 21.82
C GLU A 297 -2.77 20.55 21.70
N GLN A 298 -3.54 21.52 21.21
CA GLN A 298 -4.99 21.40 21.05
C GLN A 298 -5.42 21.31 19.57
N GLY A 299 -5.43 20.10 19.01
CA GLY A 299 -6.52 19.72 18.11
C GLY A 299 -6.32 19.77 16.60
N GLN A 300 -5.37 20.47 15.98
CA GLN A 300 -5.35 20.60 14.51
C GLN A 300 -4.45 19.60 13.77
N GLY A 301 -3.55 18.91 14.45
CA GLY A 301 -2.61 17.98 13.81
C GLY A 301 -1.77 18.63 12.70
N VAL A 302 -1.43 17.86 11.67
CA VAL A 302 -0.58 18.32 10.55
C VAL A 302 -1.35 18.95 9.40
N PHE A 303 -2.65 18.72 9.32
CA PHE A 303 -3.54 19.40 8.38
C PHE A 303 -4.20 20.58 9.07
N VAL A 304 -3.86 21.79 8.64
CA VAL A 304 -4.23 23.03 9.32
C VAL A 304 -5.11 23.88 8.44
N LYS A 305 -6.26 24.28 8.95
CA LYS A 305 -7.09 25.30 8.31
C LYS A 305 -6.30 26.62 8.30
N ALA A 306 -6.21 27.26 7.16
CA ALA A 306 -5.47 28.50 7.00
C ALA A 306 -6.38 29.66 6.58
N SER A 307 -5.99 30.89 6.95
CA SER A 307 -6.71 32.07 6.49
C SER A 307 -6.51 32.30 4.99
N LYS A 308 -7.39 33.07 4.38
CA LYS A 308 -7.28 33.41 2.95
C LYS A 308 -5.97 34.11 2.62
N GLU A 309 -5.47 34.97 3.52
CA GLU A 309 -4.20 35.68 3.40
C GLU A 309 -3.02 34.70 3.45
N GLN A 310 -3.02 33.75 4.38
CA GLN A 310 -2.00 32.71 4.49
C GLN A 310 -2.01 31.79 3.25
N ILE A 311 -3.18 31.38 2.80
CA ILE A 311 -3.35 30.56 1.60
C ILE A 311 -2.79 31.30 0.38
N ARG A 312 -3.13 32.58 0.21
CA ARG A 312 -2.63 33.39 -0.88
C ARG A 312 -1.10 33.49 -0.83
N ALA A 313 -0.54 33.86 0.33
CA ALA A 313 0.90 33.97 0.52
C ALA A 313 1.68 32.66 0.26
N LEU A 314 1.08 31.51 0.62
CA LEU A 314 1.67 30.19 0.37
C LEU A 314 1.49 29.69 -1.06
N SER A 315 0.51 30.22 -1.78
CA SER A 315 0.20 29.85 -3.16
C SER A 315 0.83 30.82 -4.17
N ASP A 316 1.20 32.03 -3.74
CA ASP A 316 1.85 33.03 -4.59
C ASP A 316 3.23 32.50 -4.99
N ARG A 317 3.38 32.26 -6.26
CA ARG A 317 4.65 31.95 -6.89
C ARG A 317 5.56 33.18 -6.80
N LYS A 318 6.51 33.18 -5.91
CA LYS A 318 7.79 33.77 -6.27
C LYS A 318 8.42 32.73 -7.20
N GLU A 319 8.17 32.87 -8.49
CA GLU A 319 8.99 32.21 -9.50
C GLU A 319 10.41 32.63 -9.17
N GLY A 320 11.18 31.74 -8.59
CA GLY A 320 12.62 31.86 -8.57
C GLY A 320 13.05 31.73 -10.02
N GLY A 321 12.99 32.86 -10.75
CA GLY A 321 13.45 32.99 -12.11
C GLY A 321 14.96 32.91 -12.17
N GLY A 322 15.51 31.78 -11.78
CA GLY A 322 16.86 31.39 -12.15
C GLY A 322 16.80 30.83 -13.55
N ILE A 323 17.18 31.64 -14.55
CA ILE A 323 17.52 31.15 -15.89
C ILE A 323 18.70 30.19 -15.69
N TRP A 324 18.41 28.88 -15.71
CA TRP A 324 19.42 27.85 -15.74
C TRP A 324 19.98 27.75 -17.16
N PRO A 325 21.30 27.94 -17.39
CA PRO A 325 21.88 27.83 -18.72
C PRO A 325 21.99 26.39 -19.24
N PHE A 326 21.62 25.38 -18.44
CA PHE A 326 21.64 23.98 -18.82
C PHE A 326 20.28 23.34 -18.53
N GLY A 327 19.52 23.12 -19.58
CA GLY A 327 18.28 22.40 -19.74
C GLY A 327 17.70 21.63 -18.52
N SER A 328 17.06 22.30 -17.59
CA SER A 328 16.44 21.68 -16.43
C SER A 328 14.92 21.48 -16.57
N GLN A 329 14.45 21.03 -17.74
CA GLN A 329 13.06 20.57 -17.88
C GLN A 329 12.76 19.30 -17.06
N SER A 330 13.79 18.65 -16.48
CA SER A 330 13.68 17.32 -15.89
C SER A 330 13.45 17.25 -14.37
N ARG A 331 13.33 18.39 -13.66
CA ARG A 331 13.23 18.40 -12.18
C ARG A 331 11.90 18.89 -11.62
N GLY A 332 10.95 19.26 -12.45
CA GLY A 332 9.65 19.81 -12.06
C GLY A 332 8.51 18.80 -12.19
N THR A 333 7.31 19.34 -12.22
CA THR A 333 6.09 18.58 -12.49
C THR A 333 5.93 18.28 -13.97
N HIS A 334 5.36 17.11 -14.28
CA HIS A 334 4.87 16.78 -15.61
C HIS A 334 3.33 16.84 -15.64
N ARG A 335 2.75 17.34 -16.72
CA ARG A 335 1.29 17.45 -16.90
C ARG A 335 0.84 16.46 -17.96
N LEU A 336 0.38 15.30 -17.51
CA LEU A 336 0.04 14.16 -18.35
C LEU A 336 -0.99 14.50 -19.43
N PHE A 337 -2.01 15.31 -19.10
CA PHE A 337 -3.09 15.66 -20.03
C PHE A 337 -2.80 16.85 -20.95
N LYS A 338 -1.60 17.47 -20.85
CA LYS A 338 -1.18 18.48 -21.83
C LYS A 338 -0.60 17.88 -23.11
N GLN A 339 -0.35 16.59 -23.10
CA GLN A 339 0.07 15.84 -24.28
C GLN A 339 -1.15 15.20 -24.95
N PRO A 340 -1.09 14.93 -26.26
CA PRO A 340 -2.10 14.10 -26.89
C PRO A 340 -2.07 12.69 -26.29
N PRO A 341 -3.21 11.98 -26.23
CA PRO A 341 -3.24 10.59 -25.82
C PRO A 341 -2.38 9.74 -26.75
N THR A 342 -1.69 8.75 -26.21
CA THR A 342 -0.89 7.79 -27.01
C THR A 342 -1.77 6.85 -27.82
N GLN A 343 -3.00 6.62 -27.34
CA GLN A 343 -4.05 5.86 -28.01
C GLN A 343 -5.39 6.54 -27.76
N CYS A 344 -6.22 6.66 -28.82
CA CYS A 344 -7.55 7.26 -28.69
C CYS A 344 -8.46 6.73 -29.80
N ASN A 345 -9.68 6.34 -29.43
CA ASN A 345 -10.79 6.04 -30.33
C ASN A 345 -12.13 6.32 -29.62
N ASN A 346 -13.26 5.89 -30.20
CA ASN A 346 -14.58 6.12 -29.63
C ASN A 346 -14.81 5.40 -28.30
N PHE A 347 -13.96 4.43 -27.94
CA PHE A 347 -14.10 3.57 -26.79
C PHE A 347 -13.18 3.94 -25.63
N GLY A 348 -12.24 4.89 -25.84
CA GLY A 348 -11.39 5.35 -24.77
C GLY A 348 -10.16 6.11 -25.19
N GLN A 349 -9.42 6.57 -24.18
CA GLN A 349 -8.17 7.34 -24.33
C GLN A 349 -7.13 6.80 -23.35
N LEU A 350 -5.89 6.69 -23.81
CA LEU A 350 -4.73 6.33 -23.01
C LEU A 350 -3.70 7.46 -23.07
N TYR A 351 -3.27 7.91 -21.90
CA TYR A 351 -2.14 8.84 -21.73
C TYR A 351 -1.01 8.10 -21.04
N GLU A 352 0.22 8.29 -21.49
CA GLU A 352 1.38 7.59 -20.95
C GLU A 352 2.54 8.56 -20.72
N ALA A 353 3.25 8.37 -19.64
CA ALA A 353 4.51 9.02 -19.33
C ALA A 353 5.53 7.96 -18.92
N ASP A 354 6.56 7.82 -19.72
CA ASP A 354 7.75 7.02 -19.44
C ASP A 354 8.96 7.92 -19.13
N ARG A 355 10.13 7.33 -19.02
CA ARG A 355 11.39 8.06 -18.82
C ARG A 355 11.73 9.06 -19.93
N ASN A 356 11.25 8.85 -21.16
CA ASN A 356 11.51 9.76 -22.27
C ASN A 356 10.65 11.01 -22.17
N VAL A 357 9.44 10.87 -21.63
CA VAL A 357 8.47 11.93 -21.43
C VAL A 357 8.67 12.66 -20.10
N TYR A 358 8.95 11.92 -19.02
CA TYR A 358 9.24 12.45 -17.69
C TYR A 358 10.47 11.75 -17.10
N PRO A 359 11.68 12.22 -17.41
CA PRO A 359 12.95 11.57 -17.02
C PRO A 359 13.10 11.17 -15.56
N PRO A 360 12.51 11.88 -14.57
CA PRO A 360 12.60 11.43 -13.18
C PRO A 360 12.05 10.04 -12.90
N LEU A 361 11.24 9.44 -13.79
CA LEU A 361 10.73 8.08 -13.65
C LEU A 361 11.81 7.01 -13.90
N GLU A 362 12.92 7.36 -14.57
CA GLU A 362 14.01 6.42 -14.88
C GLU A 362 14.66 5.85 -13.60
N ASP A 363 14.91 6.70 -12.61
CA ASP A 363 15.52 6.31 -11.34
C ASP A 363 14.67 5.28 -10.56
N GLU A 364 13.37 5.26 -10.82
CA GLU A 364 12.42 4.38 -10.15
C GLU A 364 12.03 3.16 -10.98
N ASP A 365 12.51 3.10 -12.24
CA ASP A 365 12.11 2.09 -13.23
C ASP A 365 10.58 2.01 -13.38
N LEU A 366 9.97 3.19 -13.55
CA LEU A 366 8.52 3.38 -13.62
C LEU A 366 8.09 3.92 -14.98
N SER A 367 6.89 3.53 -15.38
CA SER A 367 6.04 4.30 -16.29
C SER A 367 4.67 4.53 -15.64
N ILE A 368 3.98 5.57 -16.09
CA ILE A 368 2.66 5.92 -15.59
C ILE A 368 1.73 6.01 -16.78
N SER A 369 0.60 5.31 -16.69
CA SER A 369 -0.46 5.41 -17.69
C SER A 369 -1.78 5.81 -17.04
N TYR A 370 -2.59 6.54 -17.77
CA TYR A 370 -3.94 6.90 -17.38
C TYR A 370 -4.90 6.52 -18.50
N ALA A 371 -5.82 5.62 -18.20
CA ALA A 371 -6.85 5.17 -19.10
C ALA A 371 -8.19 5.79 -18.72
N ASN A 372 -8.86 6.42 -19.69
CA ASN A 372 -10.27 6.78 -19.60
C ASN A 372 -11.02 5.84 -20.56
N ILE A 373 -11.68 4.83 -20.01
CA ILE A 373 -12.46 3.84 -20.73
C ILE A 373 -13.89 4.36 -20.80
N SER A 374 -14.42 4.55 -22.02
CA SER A 374 -15.79 5.04 -22.20
C SER A 374 -16.80 4.08 -21.59
N GLN A 375 -17.97 4.59 -21.24
CA GLN A 375 -19.11 3.78 -20.81
C GLN A 375 -19.36 2.63 -21.79
N ASP A 376 -19.67 1.42 -21.30
CA ASP A 376 -19.88 0.20 -22.07
C ASP A 376 -18.69 -0.22 -22.96
N ALA A 377 -17.49 0.26 -22.68
CA ALA A 377 -16.27 -0.06 -23.41
C ALA A 377 -15.29 -0.87 -22.57
N MET A 378 -14.23 -1.38 -23.19
CA MET A 378 -13.17 -2.12 -22.53
C MET A 378 -11.80 -1.79 -23.09
N ILE A 379 -10.77 -2.03 -22.28
CA ILE A 379 -9.36 -1.98 -22.67
C ILE A 379 -8.74 -3.39 -22.58
N GLY A 380 -8.05 -3.82 -23.64
CA GLY A 380 -7.48 -5.18 -23.72
C GLY A 380 -8.44 -6.16 -24.41
N PRO A 381 -8.13 -7.49 -24.43
CA PRO A 381 -7.07 -8.13 -23.63
C PRO A 381 -5.63 -7.86 -24.17
N TYR A 382 -4.72 -7.73 -23.22
CA TYR A 382 -3.29 -7.59 -23.44
C TYR A 382 -2.49 -8.09 -22.23
N TYR A 383 -1.17 -8.24 -22.37
CA TYR A 383 -0.26 -8.42 -21.23
C TYR A 383 0.98 -7.53 -21.37
N ASN A 384 1.56 -7.18 -20.23
CA ASN A 384 2.87 -6.53 -20.15
C ASN A 384 3.95 -7.61 -20.01
N ALA A 385 5.05 -7.50 -20.75
CA ALA A 385 6.13 -8.49 -20.71
C ALA A 385 6.87 -8.52 -19.37
N GLU A 386 7.27 -7.36 -18.87
CA GLU A 386 8.12 -7.23 -17.68
C GLU A 386 7.49 -6.40 -16.58
N ALA A 387 6.64 -5.43 -16.94
CA ALA A 387 6.06 -4.52 -15.95
C ALA A 387 4.88 -5.15 -15.19
N THR A 388 4.94 -5.07 -13.87
CA THR A 388 3.77 -5.27 -13.01
C THR A 388 3.01 -3.97 -12.91
N LYS A 389 1.71 -4.01 -13.18
CA LYS A 389 0.80 -2.87 -13.14
C LYS A 389 0.13 -2.77 -11.76
N ILE A 390 0.29 -1.62 -11.11
CA ILE A 390 -0.44 -1.22 -9.91
C ILE A 390 -1.47 -0.18 -10.35
N ALA A 391 -2.73 -0.59 -10.46
CA ALA A 391 -3.81 0.21 -11.00
C ALA A 391 -4.69 0.76 -9.88
N VAL A 392 -5.01 2.05 -9.94
CA VAL A 392 -5.90 2.73 -8.98
C VAL A 392 -7.04 3.37 -9.74
N VAL A 393 -8.27 2.99 -9.41
CA VAL A 393 -9.48 3.57 -9.98
C VAL A 393 -9.68 4.96 -9.40
N THR A 394 -9.62 5.98 -10.27
CA THR A 394 -9.77 7.37 -9.87
C THR A 394 -11.20 7.88 -9.98
N ASP A 395 -11.98 7.31 -10.89
CA ASP A 395 -13.40 7.61 -11.07
C ASP A 395 -14.13 6.48 -11.80
N GLY A 396 -15.44 6.35 -11.56
CA GLY A 396 -16.29 5.35 -12.18
C GLY A 396 -16.21 3.96 -11.55
N ASP A 397 -16.79 3.00 -12.23
CA ASP A 397 -16.86 1.60 -11.83
C ASP A 397 -16.89 0.65 -13.04
N GLY A 398 -16.57 -0.60 -12.77
CA GLY A 398 -16.49 -1.65 -13.79
C GLY A 398 -16.00 -2.96 -13.20
N TYR A 399 -15.32 -3.75 -14.00
CA TYR A 399 -14.64 -4.96 -13.55
C TYR A 399 -13.39 -5.23 -14.41
N PHE A 400 -12.53 -6.09 -13.91
CA PHE A 400 -11.45 -6.65 -14.72
C PHE A 400 -11.54 -8.18 -14.71
N GLU A 401 -10.98 -8.78 -15.76
CA GLU A 401 -10.71 -10.21 -15.83
C GLU A 401 -9.23 -10.42 -16.14
N MET A 402 -8.62 -11.40 -15.50
CA MET A 402 -7.21 -11.74 -15.65
C MET A 402 -7.04 -13.25 -15.71
N ALA A 403 -6.21 -13.73 -16.63
CA ALA A 403 -5.79 -15.13 -16.65
C ALA A 403 -4.60 -15.32 -15.72
N CYS A 404 -4.76 -16.13 -14.68
CA CYS A 404 -3.76 -16.35 -13.65
C CYS A 404 -3.34 -17.81 -13.54
N PRO A 405 -2.07 -18.16 -13.72
CA PRO A 405 -1.60 -19.55 -13.57
C PRO A 405 -1.24 -19.91 -12.10
N HIS A 406 -1.29 -18.96 -11.15
CA HIS A 406 -0.70 -19.11 -9.83
C HIS A 406 -1.70 -19.23 -8.68
N VAL A 407 -3.00 -19.13 -8.94
CA VAL A 407 -4.03 -19.28 -7.90
C VAL A 407 -4.52 -20.71 -7.93
N SER A 408 -3.95 -21.56 -7.07
CA SER A 408 -4.52 -22.88 -6.76
C SER A 408 -5.65 -22.70 -5.75
N LYS A 409 -6.75 -23.38 -5.98
CA LYS A 409 -7.85 -23.50 -5.03
C LYS A 409 -7.45 -24.50 -3.94
N SER A 410 -6.87 -24.05 -2.85
CA SER A 410 -6.49 -24.82 -1.66
C SER A 410 -5.12 -25.49 -1.67
N SER A 411 -4.54 -25.61 -0.46
CA SER A 411 -3.29 -26.30 -0.15
C SER A 411 -3.27 -27.79 -0.48
N ASP A 412 -4.42 -28.38 -0.76
CA ASP A 412 -4.56 -29.81 -1.11
C ASP A 412 -4.24 -30.11 -2.57
N ASP A 413 -4.31 -29.09 -3.45
CA ASP A 413 -3.99 -29.26 -4.89
C ASP A 413 -2.49 -29.28 -5.18
N GLU A 414 -1.64 -28.75 -4.28
CA GLU A 414 -0.17 -28.84 -4.47
C GLU A 414 0.36 -30.27 -4.32
N GLN A 415 -0.28 -31.11 -3.51
CA GLN A 415 0.10 -32.54 -3.39
C GLN A 415 -0.44 -33.40 -4.52
N GLN A 416 -1.56 -33.03 -5.15
CA GLN A 416 -2.11 -33.77 -6.30
C GLN A 416 -1.48 -33.38 -7.63
N GLN A 417 -0.80 -32.21 -7.74
CA GLN A 417 -0.06 -31.85 -8.95
C GLN A 417 1.24 -32.66 -9.15
N GLN A 418 1.71 -33.39 -8.15
CA GLN A 418 2.88 -34.28 -8.31
C GLN A 418 2.55 -35.62 -8.97
N GLU A 419 1.29 -35.98 -9.09
CA GLU A 419 0.89 -37.25 -9.73
C GLU A 419 0.10 -37.04 -11.03
N GLY A 420 0.80 -36.69 -12.11
CA GLY A 420 0.39 -37.10 -13.46
C GLY A 420 -0.39 -36.12 -14.33
N ARG A 421 -0.61 -34.84 -14.00
CA ARG A 421 -1.08 -33.80 -14.93
C ARG A 421 -0.01 -32.73 -15.16
N SER A 422 0.84 -32.98 -16.13
CA SER A 422 1.81 -31.98 -16.61
C SER A 422 1.11 -30.96 -17.52
N GLY A 423 0.40 -29.97 -16.93
CA GLY A 423 -0.18 -28.91 -17.73
C GLY A 423 -0.39 -27.65 -16.89
N VAL A 424 0.04 -26.48 -17.39
CA VAL A 424 -0.31 -25.18 -16.82
C VAL A 424 -1.82 -24.98 -16.98
N THR A 425 -2.52 -24.79 -15.86
CA THR A 425 -3.94 -24.41 -15.85
C THR A 425 -4.06 -22.94 -15.54
N TYR A 426 -5.01 -22.25 -16.22
CA TYR A 426 -5.30 -20.86 -15.97
C TYR A 426 -6.60 -20.71 -15.19
N HIS A 427 -6.56 -19.95 -14.12
CA HIS A 427 -7.75 -19.56 -13.38
C HIS A 427 -8.18 -18.17 -13.81
N LYS A 428 -9.49 -17.99 -14.01
CA LYS A 428 -10.06 -16.69 -14.30
C LYS A 428 -10.23 -15.92 -12.99
N ILE A 429 -9.41 -14.89 -12.81
CA ILE A 429 -9.61 -13.89 -11.77
C ILE A 429 -10.57 -12.84 -12.30
N ARG A 430 -11.70 -12.64 -11.65
CA ARG A 430 -12.64 -11.56 -11.95
C ARG A 430 -13.00 -10.83 -10.68
N SER A 431 -12.96 -9.48 -10.72
CA SER A 431 -13.39 -8.66 -9.61
C SER A 431 -14.04 -7.37 -10.10
N ALA A 432 -15.07 -6.95 -9.41
CA ALA A 432 -15.63 -5.62 -9.54
C ALA A 432 -14.63 -4.58 -9.01
N ILE A 433 -14.57 -3.44 -9.66
CA ILE A 433 -13.73 -2.30 -9.27
C ILE A 433 -14.54 -1.01 -9.31
N LYS A 434 -14.24 -0.09 -8.39
CA LYS A 434 -14.92 1.20 -8.24
C LYS A 434 -13.92 2.26 -7.79
N THR A 435 -14.31 3.51 -7.84
CA THR A 435 -13.49 4.62 -7.36
C THR A 435 -12.85 4.30 -6.00
N GLY A 436 -11.52 4.38 -5.93
CA GLY A 436 -10.70 4.03 -4.76
C GLY A 436 -10.20 2.59 -4.71
N SER A 437 -10.69 1.68 -5.56
CA SER A 437 -10.13 0.32 -5.66
C SER A 437 -8.71 0.36 -6.22
N VAL A 438 -7.84 -0.49 -5.68
CA VAL A 438 -6.49 -0.75 -6.22
C VAL A 438 -6.43 -2.20 -6.66
N PHE A 439 -5.96 -2.46 -7.88
CA PHE A 439 -5.76 -3.83 -8.35
C PHE A 439 -4.39 -3.99 -9.01
N ILE A 440 -3.88 -5.22 -8.95
CA ILE A 440 -2.55 -5.57 -9.40
C ILE A 440 -2.64 -6.52 -10.58
N VAL A 441 -1.90 -6.21 -11.65
CA VAL A 441 -1.71 -7.12 -12.79
C VAL A 441 -0.23 -7.46 -12.87
N PRO A 442 0.19 -8.66 -12.47
CA PRO A 442 1.58 -9.08 -12.57
C PRO A 442 2.04 -9.16 -14.04
N ALA A 443 3.34 -9.05 -14.25
CA ALA A 443 3.94 -9.25 -15.58
C ALA A 443 3.53 -10.60 -16.19
N GLY A 444 3.34 -10.63 -17.49
CA GLY A 444 2.92 -11.82 -18.24
C GLY A 444 1.45 -12.21 -18.14
N HIS A 445 0.66 -11.60 -17.25
CA HIS A 445 -0.75 -11.97 -17.05
C HIS A 445 -1.65 -11.26 -18.06
N PRO A 446 -2.37 -12.02 -18.91
CA PRO A 446 -3.41 -11.45 -19.77
C PRO A 446 -4.53 -10.82 -18.96
N VAL A 447 -4.88 -9.58 -19.30
CA VAL A 447 -5.89 -8.79 -18.59
C VAL A 447 -6.78 -8.03 -19.54
N VAL A 448 -8.05 -7.88 -19.15
CA VAL A 448 -9.03 -6.98 -19.76
C VAL A 448 -9.72 -6.20 -18.65
N THR A 449 -9.97 -4.92 -18.88
CA THR A 449 -10.73 -4.07 -17.95
C THR A 449 -11.93 -3.49 -18.68
N VAL A 450 -13.09 -3.55 -18.06
CA VAL A 450 -14.39 -3.20 -18.66
C VAL A 450 -15.07 -2.13 -17.82
N ALA A 451 -15.44 -1.02 -18.45
CA ALA A 451 -16.26 0.01 -17.82
C ALA A 451 -17.73 -0.43 -17.70
N SER A 452 -18.40 0.02 -16.64
CA SER A 452 -19.83 -0.24 -16.48
C SER A 452 -20.67 0.55 -17.50
N ASN A 453 -21.98 0.27 -17.50
CA ASN A 453 -22.96 1.04 -18.29
C ASN A 453 -23.43 2.32 -17.56
N ARG A 454 -22.81 2.71 -16.46
CA ARG A 454 -23.20 3.89 -15.65
C ARG A 454 -22.38 5.13 -15.98
N GLY A 455 -21.19 4.94 -16.54
CA GLY A 455 -20.29 6.03 -16.87
C GLY A 455 -18.90 5.54 -17.29
N ASN A 456 -18.03 6.46 -17.56
CA ASN A 456 -16.64 6.17 -17.89
C ASN A 456 -15.91 5.60 -16.65
N LEU A 457 -14.89 4.80 -16.92
CA LEU A 457 -13.99 4.25 -15.91
C LEU A 457 -12.60 4.87 -16.10
N GLU A 458 -12.15 5.65 -15.11
CA GLU A 458 -10.84 6.31 -15.12
C GLU A 458 -9.87 5.59 -14.18
N ILE A 459 -8.70 5.23 -14.70
CA ILE A 459 -7.71 4.45 -13.96
C ILE A 459 -6.32 5.06 -14.17
N VAL A 460 -5.60 5.35 -13.08
CA VAL A 460 -4.17 5.60 -13.13
C VAL A 460 -3.42 4.32 -12.82
N CYS A 461 -2.41 4.01 -13.61
CA CYS A 461 -1.57 2.84 -13.44
C CYS A 461 -0.11 3.25 -13.24
N PHE A 462 0.52 2.68 -12.22
CA PHE A 462 1.95 2.71 -12.01
C PHE A 462 2.51 1.37 -12.47
N GLU A 463 3.32 1.38 -13.51
CA GLU A 463 3.96 0.19 -14.06
C GLU A 463 5.38 0.13 -13.55
N VAL A 464 5.68 -0.84 -12.69
CA VAL A 464 7.01 -1.07 -12.11
C VAL A 464 7.78 -2.09 -12.93
N ASN A 465 9.10 -1.97 -13.04
CA ASN A 465 9.98 -2.68 -13.99
C ASN A 465 9.61 -2.30 -15.44
N ALA A 466 9.50 -1.01 -15.71
CA ALA A 466 8.96 -0.51 -16.97
C ALA A 466 10.01 -0.32 -18.07
N LYS A 467 11.31 -0.34 -17.74
CA LYS A 467 12.42 0.07 -18.64
C LYS A 467 12.45 -0.67 -19.98
N HIS A 468 12.17 -1.96 -19.98
CA HIS A 468 12.16 -2.81 -21.16
C HIS A 468 10.78 -3.42 -21.43
N ASN A 469 9.75 -2.91 -20.76
CA ASN A 469 8.42 -3.45 -20.89
C ASN A 469 7.87 -3.27 -22.31
N VAL A 470 7.26 -4.33 -22.82
CA VAL A 470 6.50 -4.34 -24.07
C VAL A 470 5.08 -4.78 -23.75
N ARG A 471 4.08 -4.04 -24.29
CA ARG A 471 2.70 -4.45 -24.20
C ARG A 471 2.31 -5.28 -25.42
N TYR A 472 1.93 -6.51 -25.20
CA TYR A 472 1.49 -7.43 -26.25
C TYR A 472 -0.04 -7.47 -26.31
N MET A 473 -0.59 -7.03 -27.42
CA MET A 473 -2.03 -7.08 -27.65
C MET A 473 -2.46 -8.51 -28.04
N LEU A 474 -3.53 -9.01 -27.40
CA LEU A 474 -4.13 -10.31 -27.70
C LEU A 474 -5.35 -10.20 -28.62
N SER A 475 -5.86 -8.97 -28.83
CA SER A 475 -6.94 -8.66 -29.77
C SER A 475 -6.66 -7.31 -30.46
N GLY A 476 -7.50 -6.97 -31.46
CA GLY A 476 -7.35 -5.76 -32.24
C GLY A 476 -6.40 -5.92 -33.43
N LYS A 477 -6.25 -4.84 -34.19
CA LYS A 477 -5.55 -4.81 -35.48
C LYS A 477 -4.08 -5.29 -35.40
N LYS A 478 -3.41 -5.04 -34.25
CA LYS A 478 -1.98 -5.34 -34.06
C LYS A 478 -1.75 -6.50 -33.06
N ASN A 479 -2.71 -7.43 -32.92
CA ASN A 479 -2.56 -8.53 -31.99
C ASN A 479 -1.42 -9.50 -32.39
N VAL A 480 -0.93 -10.27 -31.40
CA VAL A 480 0.21 -11.18 -31.58
C VAL A 480 -0.02 -12.25 -32.63
N VAL A 481 -1.27 -12.74 -32.78
CA VAL A 481 -1.61 -13.80 -33.74
C VAL A 481 -1.47 -13.33 -35.18
N THR A 482 -1.73 -12.02 -35.44
CA THR A 482 -1.55 -11.46 -36.77
C THR A 482 -0.06 -11.43 -37.22
N LYS A 483 0.89 -11.57 -36.27
CA LYS A 483 2.33 -11.59 -36.53
C LYS A 483 2.91 -12.99 -36.71
N MET A 484 2.16 -14.04 -36.38
CA MET A 484 2.55 -15.43 -36.58
C MET A 484 2.60 -15.77 -38.08
N ASN A 485 3.52 -16.63 -38.47
CA ASN A 485 3.55 -17.17 -39.82
C ASN A 485 2.40 -18.17 -40.05
N ARG A 486 2.29 -18.69 -41.26
CA ARG A 486 1.22 -19.62 -41.63
C ARG A 486 1.25 -20.90 -40.77
N GLU A 487 2.40 -21.51 -40.69
CA GLU A 487 2.63 -22.79 -40.02
C GLU A 487 2.39 -22.66 -38.53
N GLU A 488 2.82 -21.58 -37.89
CA GLU A 488 2.55 -21.28 -36.49
C GLU A 488 1.06 -21.14 -36.20
N LYS A 489 0.30 -20.44 -37.08
CA LYS A 489 -1.14 -20.31 -36.94
C LYS A 489 -1.86 -21.66 -37.04
N GLU A 490 -1.49 -22.43 -38.10
CA GLU A 490 -2.12 -23.73 -38.35
C GLU A 490 -1.83 -24.75 -37.25
N LEU A 491 -0.60 -24.80 -36.74
CA LEU A 491 -0.24 -25.67 -35.63
C LEU A 491 -0.82 -25.24 -34.29
N THR A 492 -0.90 -23.92 -34.04
CA THR A 492 -1.39 -23.40 -32.75
C THR A 492 -2.88 -23.64 -32.58
N PHE A 493 -3.67 -23.49 -33.65
CA PHE A 493 -5.14 -23.50 -33.58
C PHE A 493 -5.76 -24.77 -34.18
N ASP A 494 -4.94 -25.67 -34.71
CA ASP A 494 -5.40 -26.86 -35.48
C ASP A 494 -6.47 -26.49 -36.53
N ALA A 495 -6.23 -25.37 -37.24
CA ALA A 495 -7.14 -24.78 -38.19
C ALA A 495 -6.40 -24.18 -39.37
N LYS A 496 -7.06 -24.05 -40.52
CA LYS A 496 -6.47 -23.39 -41.68
C LYS A 496 -6.17 -21.91 -41.38
N ARG A 497 -5.05 -21.39 -41.91
CA ARG A 497 -4.65 -20.00 -41.76
C ARG A 497 -5.80 -19.02 -42.04
N GLU A 498 -6.57 -19.26 -43.11
CA GLU A 498 -7.66 -18.34 -43.51
C GLU A 498 -8.77 -18.27 -42.45
N GLU A 499 -8.99 -19.34 -41.70
CA GLU A 499 -9.93 -19.34 -40.58
C GLU A 499 -9.40 -18.57 -39.38
N VAL A 500 -8.13 -18.76 -39.03
CA VAL A 500 -7.44 -18.03 -37.97
C VAL A 500 -7.43 -16.53 -38.29
N ASP A 501 -7.02 -16.16 -39.52
CA ASP A 501 -6.99 -14.76 -39.96
C ASP A 501 -8.37 -14.11 -39.94
N ARG A 502 -9.42 -14.85 -40.31
CA ARG A 502 -10.80 -14.35 -40.27
C ARG A 502 -11.28 -14.05 -38.84
N VAL A 503 -10.85 -14.82 -37.83
CA VAL A 503 -11.23 -14.61 -36.44
C VAL A 503 -10.41 -13.47 -35.83
N PHE A 504 -9.08 -13.55 -35.87
CA PHE A 504 -8.18 -12.61 -35.20
C PHE A 504 -7.99 -11.30 -35.96
N GLY A 505 -8.27 -11.27 -37.25
CA GLY A 505 -8.23 -10.06 -38.08
C GLY A 505 -9.54 -9.28 -38.18
N LYS A 506 -10.62 -9.72 -37.49
CA LYS A 506 -11.94 -9.10 -37.61
C LYS A 506 -12.07 -7.77 -36.87
N GLN A 507 -11.25 -7.54 -35.82
CA GLN A 507 -11.29 -6.34 -35.01
C GLN A 507 -10.37 -5.26 -35.62
N ASP A 508 -10.97 -4.15 -36.06
CA ASP A 508 -10.26 -3.03 -36.71
C ASP A 508 -9.72 -1.99 -35.74
N GLU A 509 -10.22 -1.98 -34.50
CA GLU A 509 -9.79 -1.06 -33.46
C GLU A 509 -8.47 -1.54 -32.80
N GLU A 510 -7.80 -0.61 -32.09
CA GLU A 510 -6.61 -0.89 -31.31
C GLU A 510 -6.86 -0.60 -29.84
N LEU A 511 -6.49 -1.52 -28.92
CA LEU A 511 -6.49 -1.37 -27.48
C LEU A 511 -7.87 -1.19 -26.84
N PHE A 512 -8.67 -0.20 -27.26
CA PHE A 512 -10.01 0.06 -26.73
C PHE A 512 -11.07 -0.47 -27.69
N PHE A 513 -12.07 -1.17 -27.12
CA PHE A 513 -13.12 -1.85 -27.88
C PHE A 513 -14.48 -1.61 -27.24
N GLN A 514 -15.55 -1.83 -28.01
CA GLN A 514 -16.88 -2.00 -27.46
C GLN A 514 -16.86 -3.13 -26.43
N GLY A 515 -17.35 -2.89 -25.24
CA GLY A 515 -17.47 -3.87 -24.17
C GLY A 515 -18.52 -4.94 -24.47
N PRO A 516 -18.55 -6.02 -23.69
CA PRO A 516 -19.57 -7.05 -23.79
C PRO A 516 -20.93 -6.43 -23.45
N LYS A 517 -21.98 -6.86 -24.17
CA LYS A 517 -23.35 -6.46 -23.83
C LYS A 517 -23.68 -6.93 -22.43
N TRP A 518 -24.05 -6.02 -21.54
CA TRP A 518 -24.49 -6.34 -20.20
C TRP A 518 -25.76 -7.19 -20.27
N ARG A 519 -25.59 -8.51 -20.16
CA ARG A 519 -26.73 -9.39 -19.89
C ARG A 519 -27.02 -9.26 -18.41
N GLN A 520 -28.22 -8.80 -18.04
CA GLN A 520 -28.72 -8.96 -16.68
C GLN A 520 -28.64 -10.46 -16.37
N GLN A 521 -27.76 -10.85 -15.44
CA GLN A 521 -27.74 -12.21 -14.93
C GLN A 521 -29.07 -12.40 -14.20
N PRO A 522 -29.91 -13.40 -14.58
CA PRO A 522 -31.09 -13.73 -13.81
C PRO A 522 -30.60 -14.32 -12.47
N GLY A 523 -30.65 -13.54 -11.38
CA GLY A 523 -30.40 -14.08 -10.05
C GLY A 523 -29.70 -13.18 -9.02
N GLN A 524 -29.26 -11.94 -9.33
CA GLN A 524 -28.79 -11.02 -8.31
C GLN A 524 -29.73 -9.81 -8.19
N GLY A 525 -30.99 -10.09 -7.95
CA GLY A 525 -31.95 -9.13 -7.46
C GLY A 525 -32.23 -9.40 -5.99
N ARG A 526 -31.88 -8.41 -5.17
CA ARG A 526 -32.14 -8.24 -3.73
C ARG A 526 -30.95 -8.52 -2.81
N ALA A 527 -30.21 -7.45 -2.57
CA ALA A 527 -29.85 -7.06 -1.22
C ALA A 527 -29.20 -5.67 -1.34
N TYR A 528 -30.01 -4.63 -1.09
CA TYR A 528 -29.61 -3.32 -0.49
C TYR A 528 -30.87 -2.45 -0.53
N GLU A 529 -31.71 -2.60 0.48
CA GLU A 529 -32.42 -1.51 1.13
C GLU A 529 -31.73 -1.20 2.44
#